data_95e3171e89f7e750d0b131e326fe4513
#
_entry.id   95e3171e89f7e750d0b131e326fe4513
#
_cell.length_a   1.000
_cell.length_b   1.000
_cell.length_c   1.000
_cell.angle_alpha   90.00
_cell.angle_beta   90.00
_cell.angle_gamma   90.00
#
_symmetry.space_group_name_H-M   'P 1'
#
loop_
_entity.id
_entity.type
_entity.pdbx_description
1 polymer ?
#
loop_
_entity_poly.entity_id
_entity_poly.type
_entity_poly.pdbx_seq_one_letter_code
_entity_poly.pdbx_strand_id
1 'polypeptide(L)'
;LTSSRLLDALDLSKEPQSVRERYGDGKPYKFQYDGAPTVNDQLLVARRLVEAGVRCVTLSYGRWDSHGANFDLVRDHGTKLDQCFSALVEDLEQRGM
;
A
#
# COMPACT_ATOMS: atom_id res chain seq x y z
N LEU A 1 -3.73 12.96 18.35
CA LEU A 1 -4.53 12.43 17.23
C LEU A 1 -5.98 12.28 17.67
N THR A 2 -6.90 12.99 17.04
CA THR A 2 -8.32 12.89 17.32
C THR A 2 -9.00 11.82 16.48
N SER A 3 -10.18 11.36 16.92
CA SER A 3 -10.96 10.37 16.16
C SER A 3 -11.30 10.88 14.76
N SER A 4 -11.66 12.17 14.62
CA SER A 4 -11.99 12.75 13.33
C SER A 4 -10.79 12.81 12.40
N ARG A 5 -9.60 13.08 12.90
CA ARG A 5 -8.35 13.05 12.10
C ARG A 5 -8.01 11.64 11.66
N LEU A 6 -8.24 10.65 12.52
CA LEU A 6 -8.02 9.27 12.17
C LEU A 6 -8.97 8.80 11.06
N LEU A 7 -10.26 9.10 11.18
CA LEU A 7 -11.24 8.76 10.15
C LEU A 7 -10.94 9.46 8.83
N ASP A 8 -10.50 10.71 8.88
CA ASP A 8 -10.08 11.45 7.69
C ASP A 8 -8.88 10.77 7.02
N ALA A 9 -7.90 10.35 7.80
CA ALA A 9 -6.71 9.68 7.28
C ALA A 9 -7.05 8.35 6.58
N LEU A 10 -8.07 7.65 7.05
CA LEU A 10 -8.50 6.38 6.45
C LEU A 10 -9.36 6.55 5.20
N ASP A 11 -9.79 7.77 4.90
CA ASP A 11 -10.66 8.06 3.76
C ASP A 11 -9.84 8.44 2.53
N LEU A 12 -9.60 7.47 1.63
CA LEU A 12 -8.83 7.68 0.41
C LEU A 12 -9.54 8.54 -0.64
N SER A 13 -10.85 8.74 -0.50
CA SER A 13 -11.58 9.62 -1.42
C SER A 13 -11.10 11.09 -1.34
N LYS A 14 -10.39 11.43 -0.27
CA LYS A 14 -9.80 12.76 -0.07
C LYS A 14 -8.46 12.95 -0.76
N GLU A 15 -7.88 11.87 -1.31
CA GLU A 15 -6.66 11.98 -2.10
C GLU A 15 -7.00 12.27 -3.56
N PRO A 16 -6.18 13.10 -4.25
CA PRO A 16 -6.35 13.29 -5.69
C PRO A 16 -6.19 11.97 -6.45
N GLN A 17 -6.97 11.82 -7.51
CA GLN A 17 -6.91 10.61 -8.35
C GLN A 17 -5.50 10.35 -8.88
N SER A 18 -4.77 11.40 -9.22
CA SER A 18 -3.38 11.27 -9.72
C SER A 18 -2.45 10.63 -8.70
N VAL A 19 -2.64 10.93 -7.41
CA VAL A 19 -1.85 10.31 -6.33
C VAL A 19 -2.23 8.85 -6.18
N ARG A 20 -3.53 8.53 -6.19
CA ARG A 20 -4.02 7.16 -6.06
C ARG A 20 -3.51 6.28 -7.19
N GLU A 21 -3.50 6.80 -8.41
CA GLU A 21 -3.02 6.07 -9.59
C GLU A 21 -1.53 5.75 -9.51
N ARG A 22 -0.73 6.61 -8.91
CA ARG A 22 0.71 6.35 -8.74
C ARG A 22 0.98 5.14 -7.86
N TYR A 23 0.17 4.93 -6.82
CA TYR A 23 0.29 3.75 -5.96
C TYR A 23 -0.23 2.48 -6.65
N GLY A 24 -1.19 2.62 -7.56
CA GLY A 24 -1.83 1.51 -8.25
C GLY A 24 -2.94 0.86 -7.42
N ASP A 25 -3.73 0.02 -8.04
CA ASP A 25 -4.82 -0.65 -7.34
C ASP A 25 -4.40 -1.94 -6.64
N GLY A 26 -3.33 -2.60 -7.14
CA GLY A 26 -2.77 -3.78 -6.50
C GLY A 26 -3.79 -4.88 -6.26
N LYS A 27 -4.60 -5.21 -7.28
CA LYS A 27 -5.62 -6.25 -7.12
C LYS A 27 -4.99 -7.55 -6.62
N PRO A 28 -5.64 -8.27 -5.70
CA PRO A 28 -5.12 -9.53 -5.20
C PRO A 28 -4.85 -10.52 -6.34
N TYR A 29 -3.78 -11.29 -6.21
CA TYR A 29 -3.46 -12.33 -7.18
C TYR A 29 -4.55 -13.41 -7.14
N LYS A 30 -5.19 -13.69 -8.28
CA LYS A 30 -6.38 -14.53 -8.33
C LYS A 30 -6.16 -15.98 -7.88
N PHE A 31 -4.92 -16.45 -7.91
CA PHE A 31 -4.56 -17.80 -7.49
C PHE A 31 -4.03 -17.85 -6.05
N GLN A 32 -4.01 -16.71 -5.39
CA GLN A 32 -3.58 -16.65 -3.99
C GLN A 32 -4.70 -17.12 -3.08
N TYR A 33 -4.41 -18.11 -2.27
CA TYR A 33 -5.39 -18.72 -1.36
C TYR A 33 -5.08 -18.47 0.12
N ASP A 34 -3.89 -17.96 0.43
CA ASP A 34 -3.50 -17.61 1.80
C ASP A 34 -2.58 -16.39 1.79
N GLY A 35 -2.10 -15.98 2.96
CA GLY A 35 -1.31 -14.77 3.11
C GLY A 35 -2.17 -13.51 3.01
N ALA A 36 -1.52 -12.37 2.94
CA ALA A 36 -2.20 -11.09 2.82
C ALA A 36 -2.41 -10.72 1.36
N PRO A 37 -3.51 -10.03 1.02
CA PRO A 37 -3.69 -9.53 -0.35
C PRO A 37 -2.68 -8.42 -0.66
N THR A 38 -2.33 -8.28 -1.93
CA THR A 38 -1.44 -7.21 -2.40
C THR A 38 -2.26 -5.96 -2.72
N VAL A 39 -2.73 -5.29 -1.68
CA VAL A 39 -3.57 -4.08 -1.83
C VAL A 39 -2.68 -2.85 -1.71
N ASN A 40 -2.38 -2.21 -2.82
CA ASN A 40 -1.47 -1.05 -2.87
C ASN A 40 -2.02 0.16 -2.12
N ASP A 41 -3.33 0.30 -2.03
CA ASP A 41 -3.98 1.37 -1.26
C ASP A 41 -3.53 1.37 0.20
N GLN A 42 -3.13 0.23 0.75
CA GLN A 42 -2.65 0.16 2.14
C GLN A 42 -1.40 1.00 2.37
N LEU A 43 -0.52 1.11 1.37
CA LEU A 43 0.67 1.94 1.50
C LEU A 43 0.31 3.42 1.48
N LEU A 44 -0.68 3.81 0.70
CA LEU A 44 -1.20 5.17 0.70
C LEU A 44 -1.87 5.50 2.03
N VAL A 45 -2.66 4.59 2.58
CA VAL A 45 -3.26 4.75 3.91
C VAL A 45 -2.16 4.91 4.96
N ALA A 46 -1.09 4.11 4.87
CA ALA A 46 0.03 4.21 5.82
C ALA A 46 0.66 5.60 5.79
N ARG A 47 0.88 6.18 4.62
CA ARG A 47 1.41 7.55 4.51
C ARG A 47 0.46 8.55 5.16
N ARG A 48 -0.84 8.43 4.89
CA ARG A 48 -1.85 9.33 5.47
C ARG A 48 -1.90 9.23 7.00
N LEU A 49 -1.78 8.02 7.54
CA LEU A 49 -1.77 7.81 8.99
C LEU A 49 -0.54 8.45 9.65
N VAL A 50 0.65 8.28 9.06
CA VAL A 50 1.87 8.90 9.58
C VAL A 50 1.77 10.43 9.50
N GLU A 51 1.27 10.95 8.40
CA GLU A 51 1.07 12.40 8.22
C GLU A 51 0.08 12.96 9.25
N ALA A 52 -0.92 12.16 9.64
CA ALA A 52 -1.90 12.56 10.66
C ALA A 52 -1.35 12.45 12.11
N GLY A 53 -0.16 11.88 12.30
CA GLY A 53 0.49 11.82 13.60
C GLY A 53 0.69 10.43 14.17
N VAL A 54 0.32 9.37 13.46
CA VAL A 54 0.58 8.00 13.89
C VAL A 54 2.07 7.71 13.74
N ARG A 55 2.72 7.24 14.82
CA ARG A 55 4.17 7.07 14.85
C ARG A 55 4.67 5.80 14.19
N CYS A 56 3.86 4.76 14.18
CA CYS A 56 4.25 3.47 13.63
C CYS A 56 3.05 2.84 12.93
N VAL A 57 3.23 2.42 11.68
CA VAL A 57 2.21 1.73 10.91
C VAL A 57 2.82 0.44 10.39
N THR A 58 2.14 -0.67 10.65
CA THR A 58 2.53 -1.98 10.15
C THR A 58 1.43 -2.50 9.23
N LEU A 59 1.81 -3.11 8.13
CA LEU A 59 0.85 -3.72 7.23
C LEU A 59 1.34 -5.09 6.76
N SER A 60 0.39 -5.93 6.36
CA SER A 60 0.69 -7.24 5.77
C SER A 60 0.46 -7.15 4.27
N TYR A 61 1.40 -7.66 3.50
CA TYR A 61 1.38 -7.51 2.05
C TYR A 61 1.90 -8.77 1.36
N GLY A 62 1.03 -9.47 0.64
CA GLY A 62 1.41 -10.56 -0.21
C GLY A 62 1.63 -11.90 0.50
N ARG A 63 1.91 -12.91 -0.32
CA ARG A 63 2.28 -14.25 0.11
C ARG A 63 3.66 -14.56 -0.46
N TRP A 64 4.68 -14.23 0.31
CA TRP A 64 6.06 -14.34 -0.17
C TRP A 64 6.66 -15.74 0.04
N ASP A 65 6.04 -16.55 0.91
CA ASP A 65 6.44 -17.94 1.13
C ASP A 65 5.66 -18.83 0.14
N SER A 66 6.15 -18.90 -1.09
CA SER A 66 5.48 -19.62 -2.16
C SER A 66 5.99 -21.05 -2.25
N HIS A 67 5.06 -22.01 -2.30
CA HIS A 67 5.36 -23.44 -2.41
C HIS A 67 5.09 -23.99 -3.81
N GLY A 68 4.58 -23.17 -4.73
CA GLY A 68 4.34 -23.51 -6.11
C GLY A 68 4.18 -22.25 -6.93
N ALA A 69 4.37 -22.35 -8.25
CA ALA A 69 4.29 -21.22 -9.18
C ALA A 69 5.11 -20.01 -8.69
N ASN A 70 6.30 -20.28 -8.14
CA ASN A 70 7.13 -19.27 -7.48
C ASN A 70 7.47 -18.09 -8.40
N PHE A 71 7.84 -18.36 -9.65
CA PHE A 71 8.21 -17.28 -10.57
C PHE A 71 7.02 -16.38 -10.90
N ASP A 72 5.83 -16.97 -11.09
CA ASP A 72 4.62 -16.19 -11.38
C ASP A 72 4.21 -15.34 -10.19
N LEU A 73 4.25 -15.91 -8.98
CA LEU A 73 3.89 -15.22 -7.76
C LEU A 73 4.85 -14.06 -7.46
N VAL A 74 6.17 -14.30 -7.57
CA VAL A 74 7.17 -13.27 -7.33
C VAL A 74 7.07 -12.16 -8.37
N ARG A 75 6.81 -12.51 -9.62
CA ARG A 75 6.63 -11.50 -10.68
C ARG A 75 5.40 -10.64 -10.44
N ASP A 76 4.28 -11.26 -10.02
CA ASP A 76 3.05 -10.54 -9.68
C ASP A 76 3.28 -9.60 -8.49
N HIS A 77 3.77 -10.14 -7.39
CA HIS A 77 3.96 -9.39 -6.14
C HIS A 77 5.04 -8.34 -6.26
N GLY A 78 6.14 -8.67 -6.91
CA GLY A 78 7.27 -7.76 -7.07
C GLY A 78 6.91 -6.53 -7.89
N THR A 79 6.17 -6.71 -8.97
CA THR A 79 5.71 -5.61 -9.82
C THR A 79 4.79 -4.66 -9.03
N LYS A 80 3.85 -5.22 -8.28
CA LYS A 80 2.91 -4.43 -7.46
C LYS A 80 3.62 -3.69 -6.33
N LEU A 81 4.54 -4.38 -5.64
CA LEU A 81 5.31 -3.78 -4.57
C LEU A 81 6.22 -2.66 -5.10
N ASP A 82 6.88 -2.88 -6.23
CA ASP A 82 7.72 -1.87 -6.85
C ASP A 82 6.93 -0.60 -7.14
N GLN A 83 5.74 -0.74 -7.71
CA GLN A 83 4.89 0.40 -8.01
C GLN A 83 4.49 1.18 -6.75
N CYS A 84 3.93 0.52 -5.76
CA CYS A 84 3.42 1.21 -4.59
C CYS A 84 4.54 1.67 -3.65
N PHE A 85 5.62 0.92 -3.54
CA PHE A 85 6.75 1.30 -2.71
C PHE A 85 7.50 2.50 -3.28
N SER A 86 7.76 2.52 -4.58
CA SER A 86 8.41 3.67 -5.22
C SER A 86 7.53 4.92 -5.14
N ALA A 87 6.22 4.76 -5.31
CA ALA A 87 5.28 5.86 -5.14
C ALA A 87 5.30 6.40 -3.70
N LEU A 88 5.37 5.52 -2.72
CA LEU A 88 5.45 5.91 -1.31
C LEU A 88 6.71 6.71 -1.03
N VAL A 89 7.87 6.24 -1.49
CA VAL A 89 9.15 6.92 -1.26
C VAL A 89 9.14 8.32 -1.90
N GLU A 90 8.68 8.43 -3.13
CA GLU A 90 8.56 9.73 -3.80
C GLU A 90 7.60 10.66 -3.09
N ASP A 91 6.46 10.12 -2.65
CA ASP A 91 5.43 10.89 -1.95
C ASP A 91 5.96 11.44 -0.62
N LEU A 92 6.66 10.61 0.14
CA LEU A 92 7.28 11.03 1.40
C LEU A 92 8.34 12.10 1.17
N GLU A 93 9.17 11.96 0.14
CA GLU A 93 10.19 12.93 -0.20
C GLU A 93 9.56 14.28 -0.58
N GLN A 94 8.55 14.27 -1.43
CA GLN A 94 7.86 15.48 -1.87
C GLN A 94 7.17 16.21 -0.73
N ARG A 95 6.75 15.48 0.31
CA ARG A 95 6.07 16.04 1.48
C ARG A 95 7.03 16.42 2.60
N GLY A 96 8.32 16.19 2.44
CA GLY A 96 9.33 16.49 3.45
C GLY A 96 9.25 15.62 4.70
N MET A 97 8.77 14.42 4.53
CA MET A 97 8.59 13.47 5.65
C MET A 97 9.77 12.52 5.82
#